data_668b5bd9fb40c1ad05d209bf5367127f
#
_entry.id   668b5bd9fb40c1ad05d209bf5367127f
#
_cell.length_a   1.000
_cell.length_b   1.000
_cell.length_c   1.000
_cell.angle_alpha   90.00
_cell.angle_beta   90.00
_cell.angle_gamma   90.00
#
_symmetry.space_group_name_H-M   'P 1'
#
loop_
_entity.id
_entity.type
_entity.pdbx_description
1 polymer ?
#
loop_
_entity_poly.entity_id
_entity_poly.type
_entity_poly.pdbx_seq_one_letter_code
_entity_poly.pdbx_strand_id
1 'polypeptide(L)'
;VGGALWMTVIISVFARHRSIPELQPAARTDAIEYTILITVLVTVNTFIVLLLKPSSEGAWLILTLIAVTQLGPMVTVRRTVLRIVGTVIGTGVAAGIGIVVTSPAAQQLIAVVAITAAMYFRSSAYWLYVSFLTPAVVLLSSSGDVAETGEYRLAYTVIGATQVLLACALAVGYQRLR
;
A
#
# COMPACT_ATOMS: atom_id res chain seq x y z
N VAL A 1 1.96 -7.79 -24.43
CA VAL A 1 2.83 -9.00 -24.36
C VAL A 1 4.19 -8.65 -23.72
N GLY A 2 4.78 -7.48 -23.95
CA GLY A 2 6.08 -7.08 -23.40
C GLY A 2 6.15 -6.99 -21.87
N GLY A 3 5.08 -6.52 -21.19
CA GLY A 3 5.05 -6.35 -19.73
C GLY A 3 5.11 -7.67 -18.94
N ALA A 4 4.50 -8.73 -19.47
CA ALA A 4 4.52 -10.04 -18.81
C ALA A 4 5.92 -10.68 -18.89
N LEU A 5 6.63 -10.54 -20.00
CA LEU A 5 8.00 -11.02 -20.16
C LEU A 5 8.98 -10.30 -19.22
N TRP A 6 8.87 -8.98 -19.08
CA TRP A 6 9.65 -8.20 -18.11
C TRP A 6 9.40 -8.62 -16.67
N MET A 7 8.14 -8.82 -16.28
CA MET A 7 7.80 -9.32 -14.95
C MET A 7 8.39 -10.69 -14.69
N THR A 8 8.33 -11.60 -15.65
CA THR A 8 8.91 -12.95 -15.51
C THR A 8 10.42 -12.91 -15.34
N VAL A 9 11.12 -12.04 -16.10
CA VAL A 9 12.57 -11.86 -15.98
C VAL A 9 12.93 -11.26 -14.61
N ILE A 10 12.25 -10.21 -14.18
CA ILE A 10 12.47 -9.60 -12.88
C ILE A 10 12.23 -10.61 -11.75
N ILE A 11 11.10 -11.32 -11.78
CA ILE A 11 10.77 -12.34 -10.77
C ILE A 11 11.81 -13.46 -10.78
N SER A 12 12.25 -13.97 -11.94
CA SER A 12 13.22 -15.05 -12.01
C SER A 12 14.61 -14.65 -11.51
N VAL A 13 15.05 -13.43 -11.77
CA VAL A 13 16.33 -12.90 -11.28
C VAL A 13 16.29 -12.67 -9.77
N PHE A 14 15.20 -12.10 -9.26
CA PHE A 14 15.10 -11.76 -7.83
C PHE A 14 14.64 -12.95 -6.96
N ALA A 15 13.86 -13.89 -7.48
CA ALA A 15 13.42 -15.07 -6.74
C ALA A 15 14.52 -16.14 -6.57
N ARG A 16 15.53 -16.16 -7.45
CA ARG A 16 16.59 -17.18 -7.46
C ARG A 16 17.51 -17.14 -6.23
N HIS A 17 17.48 -16.08 -5.43
CA HIS A 17 18.40 -15.88 -4.30
C HIS A 17 17.74 -15.85 -2.93
N ARG A 18 16.46 -16.20 -2.80
CA ARG A 18 15.76 -16.19 -1.50
C ARG A 18 15.16 -17.55 -1.19
N SER A 19 15.66 -18.17 -0.14
CA SER A 19 14.92 -19.23 0.56
C SER A 19 13.55 -18.66 0.93
N ILE A 20 12.49 -19.22 0.35
CA ILE A 20 11.12 -18.89 0.74
C ILE A 20 11.00 -19.33 2.21
N PRO A 21 10.72 -18.42 3.17
CA PRO A 21 10.50 -18.83 4.55
C PRO A 21 9.36 -19.86 4.55
N GLU A 22 9.55 -21.00 5.24
CA GLU A 22 8.46 -21.94 5.45
C GLU A 22 7.29 -21.18 6.07
N LEU A 23 6.21 -21.06 5.30
CA LEU A 23 4.97 -20.46 5.77
C LEU A 23 4.38 -21.41 6.82
N GLN A 24 4.53 -21.05 8.08
CA GLN A 24 3.80 -21.77 9.14
C GLN A 24 2.30 -21.62 8.84
N PRO A 25 1.56 -22.74 8.77
CA PRO A 25 0.13 -22.69 8.52
C PRO A 25 -0.54 -21.90 9.65
N ALA A 26 -1.23 -20.82 9.28
CA ALA A 26 -2.02 -20.05 10.22
C ALA A 26 -3.12 -20.93 10.82
N ALA A 27 -3.44 -20.73 12.10
CA ALA A 27 -4.57 -21.41 12.70
C ALA A 27 -5.83 -21.13 11.86
N ARG A 28 -6.66 -22.14 11.63
CA ARG A 28 -7.84 -22.03 10.76
C ARG A 28 -8.78 -20.90 11.22
N THR A 29 -8.89 -20.70 12.53
CA THR A 29 -9.68 -19.61 13.13
C THR A 29 -9.15 -18.24 12.73
N ASP A 30 -7.84 -18.01 12.84
CA ASP A 30 -7.22 -16.74 12.50
C ASP A 30 -7.36 -16.42 11.00
N ALA A 31 -7.25 -17.45 10.14
CA ALA A 31 -7.45 -17.30 8.71
C ALA A 31 -8.90 -16.93 8.36
N ILE A 32 -9.89 -17.50 9.04
CA ILE A 32 -11.31 -17.18 8.85
C ILE A 32 -11.58 -15.75 9.32
N GLU A 33 -11.14 -15.38 10.53
CA GLU A 33 -11.32 -14.02 11.07
C GLU A 33 -10.70 -12.97 10.14
N TYR A 34 -9.48 -13.21 9.67
CA TYR A 34 -8.81 -12.36 8.69
C TYR A 34 -9.60 -12.22 7.39
N THR A 35 -10.09 -13.34 6.85
CA THR A 35 -10.85 -13.35 5.60
C THR A 35 -12.15 -12.57 5.73
N ILE A 36 -12.89 -12.76 6.82
CA ILE A 36 -14.14 -12.03 7.09
C ILE A 36 -13.83 -10.54 7.21
N LEU A 37 -12.84 -10.15 8.02
CA LEU A 37 -12.46 -8.77 8.24
C LEU A 37 -12.11 -8.05 6.93
N ILE A 38 -11.20 -8.62 6.13
CA ILE A 38 -10.77 -8.00 4.88
C ILE A 38 -11.91 -7.93 3.86
N THR A 39 -12.74 -8.98 3.78
CA THR A 39 -13.88 -9.00 2.87
C THR A 39 -14.88 -7.91 3.22
N VAL A 40 -15.26 -7.78 4.49
CA VAL A 40 -16.18 -6.74 4.95
C VAL A 40 -15.61 -5.35 4.70
N LEU A 41 -14.36 -5.09 5.11
CA LEU A 41 -13.72 -3.79 4.90
C LEU A 41 -13.64 -3.42 3.43
N VAL A 42 -13.19 -4.33 2.56
CA VAL A 42 -13.06 -4.06 1.13
C VAL A 42 -14.43 -3.86 0.49
N THR A 43 -15.41 -4.71 0.80
CA THR A 43 -16.77 -4.61 0.21
C THR A 43 -17.44 -3.29 0.60
N VAL A 44 -17.44 -2.95 1.88
CA VAL A 44 -18.06 -1.70 2.37
C VAL A 44 -17.38 -0.48 1.74
N ASN A 45 -16.05 -0.44 1.72
CA ASN A 45 -15.34 0.69 1.15
C ASN A 45 -15.47 0.78 -0.38
N THR A 46 -15.50 -0.34 -1.08
CA THR A 46 -15.81 -0.36 -2.52
C THR A 46 -17.19 0.23 -2.78
N PHE A 47 -18.19 -0.18 -2.00
CA PHE A 47 -19.54 0.35 -2.13
C PHE A 47 -19.59 1.86 -1.84
N ILE A 48 -18.94 2.33 -0.77
CA ILE A 48 -18.84 3.75 -0.44
C ILE A 48 -18.17 4.56 -1.57
N VAL A 49 -17.05 4.08 -2.11
CA VAL A 49 -16.34 4.74 -3.22
C VAL A 49 -17.21 4.83 -4.46
N LEU A 50 -17.93 3.76 -4.81
CA LEU A 50 -18.83 3.74 -5.97
C LEU A 50 -20.02 4.69 -5.81
N LEU A 51 -20.57 4.83 -4.59
CA LEU A 51 -21.71 5.70 -4.33
C LEU A 51 -21.33 7.19 -4.26
N LEU A 52 -20.19 7.51 -3.62
CA LEU A 52 -19.84 8.91 -3.36
C LEU A 52 -19.17 9.58 -4.55
N LYS A 53 -18.21 8.94 -5.15
CA LYS A 53 -17.50 9.44 -6.33
C LYS A 53 -16.68 8.32 -6.96
N PRO A 54 -17.12 7.73 -8.07
CA PRO A 54 -16.34 6.74 -8.79
C PRO A 54 -15.13 7.43 -9.44
N SER A 55 -14.05 7.54 -8.67
CA SER A 55 -12.79 8.10 -9.14
C SER A 55 -11.66 7.06 -9.00
N SER A 56 -10.66 7.17 -9.85
CA SER A 56 -9.46 6.32 -9.75
C SER A 56 -8.76 6.43 -8.40
N GLU A 57 -8.92 7.57 -7.72
CA GLU A 57 -8.32 7.81 -6.39
C GLU A 57 -8.93 6.92 -5.30
N GLY A 58 -10.21 6.54 -5.40
CA GLY A 58 -10.85 5.61 -4.47
C GLY A 58 -10.18 4.24 -4.41
N ALA A 59 -9.49 3.82 -5.47
CA ALA A 59 -8.69 2.61 -5.48
C ALA A 59 -7.55 2.63 -4.44
N TRP A 60 -7.05 3.82 -4.07
CA TRP A 60 -5.98 3.95 -3.06
C TRP A 60 -6.45 3.54 -1.67
N LEU A 61 -7.72 3.78 -1.35
CA LEU A 61 -8.32 3.33 -0.10
C LEU A 61 -8.32 1.81 -0.03
N ILE A 62 -8.83 1.15 -1.07
CA ILE A 62 -8.93 -0.31 -1.15
C ILE A 62 -7.53 -0.95 -1.09
N LEU A 63 -6.57 -0.41 -1.86
CA LEU A 63 -5.18 -0.87 -1.83
C LEU A 63 -4.55 -0.71 -0.45
N THR A 64 -4.89 0.36 0.28
CA THR A 64 -4.39 0.54 1.64
C THR A 64 -4.96 -0.51 2.58
N LEU A 65 -6.26 -0.78 2.55
CA LEU A 65 -6.90 -1.81 3.36
C LEU A 65 -6.25 -3.17 3.15
N ILE A 66 -6.09 -3.59 1.89
CA ILE A 66 -5.46 -4.88 1.54
C ILE A 66 -3.99 -4.93 1.99
N ALA A 67 -3.25 -3.83 1.81
CA ALA A 67 -1.83 -3.83 2.07
C ALA A 67 -1.46 -3.81 3.57
N VAL A 68 -2.33 -3.23 4.44
CA VAL A 68 -2.03 -3.13 5.87
C VAL A 68 -2.64 -4.25 6.70
N THR A 69 -3.78 -4.82 6.29
CA THR A 69 -4.43 -5.91 7.01
C THR A 69 -3.58 -7.17 6.93
N GLN A 70 -3.23 -7.73 8.07
CA GLN A 70 -2.39 -8.93 8.20
C GLN A 70 -3.03 -9.90 9.20
N LEU A 71 -2.57 -11.15 9.21
CA LEU A 71 -2.91 -12.13 10.22
C LEU A 71 -2.37 -11.66 11.59
N GLY A 72 -3.28 -11.31 12.49
CA GLY A 72 -2.99 -10.84 13.83
C GLY A 72 -3.02 -9.30 14.00
N PRO A 73 -3.67 -8.81 15.07
CA PRO A 73 -3.92 -7.37 15.26
C PRO A 73 -2.64 -6.58 15.47
N MET A 74 -1.66 -7.10 16.21
CA MET A 74 -0.40 -6.39 16.50
C MET A 74 0.44 -6.19 15.23
N VAL A 75 0.50 -7.20 14.36
CA VAL A 75 1.23 -7.12 13.09
C VAL A 75 0.54 -6.11 12.16
N THR A 76 -0.79 -6.13 12.13
CA THR A 76 -1.60 -5.17 11.37
C THR A 76 -1.37 -3.74 11.84
N VAL A 77 -1.41 -3.47 13.16
CA VAL A 77 -1.16 -2.13 13.72
C VAL A 77 0.24 -1.62 13.33
N ARG A 78 1.27 -2.44 13.55
CA ARG A 78 2.65 -2.06 13.19
C ARG A 78 2.76 -1.73 11.69
N ARG A 79 2.18 -2.56 10.84
CA ARG A 79 2.23 -2.38 9.37
C ARG A 79 1.45 -1.13 8.94
N THR A 80 0.33 -0.84 9.61
CA THR A 80 -0.47 0.37 9.37
C THR A 80 0.34 1.63 9.68
N VAL A 81 0.98 1.69 10.85
CA VAL A 81 1.83 2.83 11.24
C VAL A 81 2.98 3.03 10.25
N LEU A 82 3.70 1.95 9.91
CA LEU A 82 4.80 2.02 8.95
C LEU A 82 4.34 2.45 7.55
N ARG A 83 3.09 2.12 7.16
CA ARG A 83 2.51 2.59 5.91
C ARG A 83 2.22 4.08 5.94
N ILE A 84 1.64 4.59 7.02
CA ILE A 84 1.40 6.04 7.18
C ILE A 84 2.73 6.80 7.07
N VAL A 85 3.73 6.40 7.86
CA VAL A 85 5.06 7.03 7.83
C VAL A 85 5.67 7.02 6.42
N GLY A 86 5.68 5.85 5.78
CA GLY A 86 6.22 5.72 4.43
C GLY A 86 5.44 6.54 3.38
N THR A 87 4.10 6.65 3.53
CA THR A 87 3.28 7.48 2.63
C THR A 87 3.55 8.97 2.84
N VAL A 88 3.65 9.44 4.09
CA VAL A 88 3.98 10.86 4.39
C VAL A 88 5.33 11.24 3.78
N ILE A 89 6.37 10.44 4.03
CA ILE A 89 7.70 10.67 3.46
C ILE A 89 7.64 10.66 1.94
N GLY A 90 7.02 9.63 1.36
CA GLY A 90 6.96 9.45 -0.09
C GLY A 90 6.15 10.53 -0.81
N THR A 91 5.06 11.02 -0.20
CA THR A 91 4.28 12.15 -0.73
C THR A 91 5.08 13.45 -0.69
N GLY A 92 5.82 13.71 0.40
CA GLY A 92 6.70 14.86 0.48
C GLY A 92 7.80 14.84 -0.57
N VAL A 93 8.41 13.67 -0.82
CA VAL A 93 9.40 13.47 -1.89
C VAL A 93 8.77 13.70 -3.27
N ALA A 94 7.57 13.16 -3.53
CA ALA A 94 6.87 13.36 -4.79
C ALA A 94 6.57 14.84 -5.06
N ALA A 95 6.07 15.56 -4.07
CA ALA A 95 5.81 16.99 -4.17
C ALA A 95 7.10 17.78 -4.46
N GLY A 96 8.19 17.47 -3.76
CA GLY A 96 9.50 18.09 -4.02
C GLY A 96 10.01 17.84 -5.45
N ILE A 97 9.86 16.60 -5.95
CA ILE A 97 10.20 16.27 -7.34
C ILE A 97 9.30 17.03 -8.31
N GLY A 98 7.99 17.14 -8.05
CA GLY A 98 7.04 17.85 -8.90
C GLY A 98 7.37 19.35 -9.05
N ILE A 99 7.92 19.98 -8.02
CA ILE A 99 8.36 21.37 -8.06
C ILE A 99 9.61 21.56 -8.93
N VAL A 100 10.57 20.64 -8.83
CA VAL A 100 11.88 20.78 -9.49
C VAL A 100 11.87 20.22 -10.91
N VAL A 101 11.15 19.13 -11.12
CA VAL A 101 11.14 18.40 -12.40
C VAL A 101 9.81 18.63 -13.10
N THR A 102 9.80 19.53 -14.07
CA THR A 102 8.60 19.88 -14.86
C THR A 102 8.39 18.97 -16.08
N SER A 103 9.41 18.22 -16.51
CA SER A 103 9.32 17.32 -17.65
C SER A 103 8.62 16.01 -17.29
N PRO A 104 7.47 15.67 -17.92
CA PRO A 104 6.77 14.41 -17.65
C PRO A 104 7.62 13.15 -17.92
N ALA A 105 8.47 13.19 -18.94
CA ALA A 105 9.36 12.08 -19.26
C ALA A 105 10.42 11.86 -18.17
N ALA A 106 10.95 12.93 -17.58
CA ALA A 106 11.89 12.84 -16.47
C ALA A 106 11.18 12.34 -15.19
N GLN A 107 9.96 12.77 -14.91
CA GLN A 107 9.16 12.26 -13.80
C GLN A 107 8.90 10.76 -13.93
N GLN A 108 8.56 10.28 -15.12
CA GLN A 108 8.38 8.85 -15.39
C GLN A 108 9.65 8.04 -15.18
N LEU A 109 10.81 8.56 -15.62
CA LEU A 109 12.10 7.90 -15.40
C LEU A 109 12.42 7.80 -13.89
N ILE A 110 12.22 8.88 -13.15
CA ILE A 110 12.39 8.90 -11.69
C ILE A 110 11.44 7.88 -11.03
N ALA A 111 10.20 7.80 -11.48
CA ALA A 111 9.23 6.82 -10.99
C ALA A 111 9.69 5.38 -11.20
N VAL A 112 10.26 5.04 -12.36
CA VAL A 112 10.82 3.71 -12.64
C VAL A 112 11.98 3.38 -11.71
N VAL A 113 12.89 4.33 -11.49
CA VAL A 113 13.99 4.18 -10.52
C VAL A 113 13.46 3.97 -9.11
N ALA A 114 12.45 4.75 -8.70
CA ALA A 114 11.82 4.63 -7.38
C ALA A 114 11.10 3.28 -7.20
N ILE A 115 10.42 2.74 -8.23
CA ILE A 115 9.85 1.38 -8.18
C ILE A 115 10.94 0.34 -7.97
N THR A 116 12.04 0.45 -8.71
CA THR A 116 13.16 -0.49 -8.57
C THR A 116 13.74 -0.45 -7.16
N ALA A 117 13.95 0.73 -6.61
CA ALA A 117 14.39 0.91 -5.22
C ALA A 117 13.37 0.34 -4.23
N ALA A 118 12.07 0.59 -4.43
CA ALA A 118 11.01 0.01 -3.61
C ALA A 118 11.10 -1.52 -3.60
N MET A 119 11.24 -2.16 -4.75
CA MET A 119 11.35 -3.62 -4.84
C MET A 119 12.57 -4.16 -4.10
N TYR A 120 13.69 -3.44 -4.14
CA TYR A 120 14.88 -3.80 -3.36
C TYR A 120 14.60 -3.82 -1.86
N PHE A 121 13.91 -2.80 -1.33
CA PHE A 121 13.60 -2.69 0.11
C PHE A 121 12.37 -3.49 0.57
N ARG A 122 11.62 -4.10 -0.32
CA ARG A 122 10.36 -4.81 -0.02
C ARG A 122 10.47 -5.82 1.12
N SER A 123 11.60 -6.50 1.26
CA SER A 123 11.82 -7.56 2.26
C SER A 123 12.61 -7.13 3.47
N SER A 124 13.27 -5.97 3.45
CA SER A 124 14.12 -5.50 4.56
C SER A 124 13.37 -4.52 5.47
N ALA A 125 12.77 -3.48 4.90
CA ALA A 125 12.11 -2.44 5.68
C ALA A 125 10.84 -1.95 4.98
N TYR A 126 9.66 -2.32 5.52
CA TYR A 126 8.38 -2.00 4.92
C TYR A 126 8.14 -0.49 4.74
N TRP A 127 8.58 0.34 5.70
CA TRP A 127 8.43 1.79 5.59
C TRP A 127 9.25 2.37 4.43
N LEU A 128 10.48 1.87 4.21
CA LEU A 128 11.30 2.26 3.05
C LEU A 128 10.65 1.82 1.74
N TYR A 129 10.15 0.58 1.68
CA TYR A 129 9.39 0.12 0.52
C TYR A 129 8.25 1.08 0.16
N VAL A 130 7.45 1.50 1.16
CA VAL A 130 6.34 2.43 0.94
C VAL A 130 6.83 3.83 0.59
N SER A 131 7.92 4.32 1.21
CA SER A 131 8.51 5.63 0.94
C SER A 131 9.00 5.78 -0.51
N PHE A 132 9.50 4.72 -1.12
CA PHE A 132 9.88 4.71 -2.54
C PHE A 132 8.70 4.41 -3.47
N LEU A 133 7.80 3.55 -3.07
CA LEU A 133 6.63 3.20 -3.89
C LEU A 133 5.67 4.39 -4.03
N THR A 134 5.48 5.18 -2.98
CA THR A 134 4.53 6.30 -2.99
C THR A 134 4.89 7.37 -4.03
N PRO A 135 6.12 7.94 -4.08
CA PRO A 135 6.45 8.92 -5.10
C PRO A 135 6.39 8.34 -6.51
N ALA A 136 6.79 7.09 -6.69
CA ALA A 136 6.69 6.43 -7.99
C ALA A 136 5.25 6.40 -8.50
N VAL A 137 4.33 6.00 -7.65
CA VAL A 137 2.91 5.91 -8.03
C VAL A 137 2.30 7.29 -8.22
N VAL A 138 2.61 8.27 -7.36
CA VAL A 138 2.12 9.64 -7.49
C VAL A 138 2.58 10.26 -8.82
N LEU A 139 3.87 10.12 -9.15
CA LEU A 139 4.42 10.64 -10.41
C LEU A 139 3.85 9.97 -11.66
N LEU A 140 3.49 8.67 -11.59
CA LEU A 140 2.89 7.96 -12.71
C LEU A 140 1.39 8.22 -12.87
N SER A 141 0.69 8.54 -11.79
CA SER A 141 -0.77 8.74 -11.79
C SER A 141 -1.18 10.21 -11.87
N SER A 142 -0.25 11.14 -11.65
CA SER A 142 -0.55 12.57 -11.76
C SER A 142 -0.83 12.96 -13.22
N SER A 143 -2.00 13.53 -13.46
CA SER A 143 -2.41 14.07 -14.76
C SER A 143 -2.13 15.57 -14.92
N GLY A 144 -1.32 16.15 -14.05
CA GLY A 144 -0.96 17.58 -14.05
C GLY A 144 -0.40 18.06 -12.71
N ASP A 145 -1.15 17.93 -11.61
CA ASP A 145 -0.69 18.34 -10.29
C ASP A 145 -0.24 17.16 -9.44
N VAL A 146 1.06 17.07 -9.23
CA VAL A 146 1.71 16.03 -8.40
C VAL A 146 1.35 16.20 -6.92
N ALA A 147 1.23 17.46 -6.46
CA ALA A 147 0.92 17.76 -5.07
C ALA A 147 -0.52 17.34 -4.73
N GLU A 148 -1.49 17.69 -5.57
CA GLU A 148 -2.89 17.31 -5.40
C GLU A 148 -3.06 15.79 -5.38
N THR A 149 -2.42 15.08 -6.32
CA THR A 149 -2.42 13.62 -6.36
C THR A 149 -1.82 13.01 -5.08
N GLY A 150 -0.76 13.62 -4.56
CA GLY A 150 -0.13 13.23 -3.31
C GLY A 150 -1.04 13.42 -2.10
N GLU A 151 -1.78 14.53 -2.03
CA GLU A 151 -2.75 14.83 -0.96
C GLU A 151 -3.89 13.79 -0.94
N TYR A 152 -4.50 13.47 -2.08
CA TYR A 152 -5.51 12.42 -2.16
C TYR A 152 -4.97 11.08 -1.69
N ARG A 153 -3.76 10.71 -2.12
CA ARG A 153 -3.13 9.46 -1.69
C ARG A 153 -2.90 9.41 -0.18
N LEU A 154 -2.44 10.52 0.41
CA LEU A 154 -2.24 10.61 1.86
C LEU A 154 -3.59 10.52 2.59
N ALA A 155 -4.59 11.27 2.16
CA ALA A 155 -5.93 11.25 2.76
C ALA A 155 -6.55 9.85 2.75
N TYR A 156 -6.55 9.16 1.61
CA TYR A 156 -7.08 7.80 1.52
C TYR A 156 -6.26 6.78 2.32
N THR A 157 -4.95 6.98 2.44
CA THR A 157 -4.11 6.14 3.30
C THR A 157 -4.46 6.33 4.77
N VAL A 158 -4.67 7.56 5.23
CA VAL A 158 -5.05 7.86 6.62
C VAL A 158 -6.45 7.32 6.92
N ILE A 159 -7.42 7.52 6.02
CA ILE A 159 -8.79 6.99 6.18
C ILE A 159 -8.77 5.47 6.28
N GLY A 160 -8.11 4.78 5.35
CA GLY A 160 -8.02 3.32 5.37
C GLY A 160 -7.28 2.79 6.60
N ALA A 161 -6.19 3.45 7.00
CA ALA A 161 -5.44 3.12 8.20
C ALA A 161 -6.30 3.24 9.48
N THR A 162 -7.05 4.33 9.59
CA THR A 162 -7.95 4.56 10.75
C THR A 162 -9.02 3.47 10.84
N GLN A 163 -9.64 3.09 9.73
CA GLN A 163 -10.63 2.02 9.69
C GLN A 163 -10.05 0.67 10.15
N VAL A 164 -8.85 0.33 9.68
CA VAL A 164 -8.17 -0.92 10.09
C VAL A 164 -7.80 -0.90 11.56
N LEU A 165 -7.31 0.23 12.08
CA LEU A 165 -6.99 0.38 13.51
C LEU A 165 -8.23 0.24 14.39
N LEU A 166 -9.36 0.85 13.98
CA LEU A 166 -10.64 0.70 14.69
C LEU A 166 -11.12 -0.75 14.67
N ALA A 167 -11.04 -1.43 13.53
CA ALA A 167 -11.41 -2.83 13.42
C ALA A 167 -10.53 -3.73 14.32
N CYS A 168 -9.23 -3.48 14.36
CA CYS A 168 -8.31 -4.19 15.28
C CYS A 168 -8.66 -3.92 16.75
N ALA A 169 -8.97 -2.67 17.12
CA ALA A 169 -9.35 -2.33 18.48
C ALA A 169 -10.63 -3.03 18.92
N LEU A 170 -11.64 -3.08 18.03
CA LEU A 170 -12.89 -3.80 18.29
C LEU A 170 -12.66 -5.31 18.43
N ALA A 171 -11.83 -5.90 17.57
CA ALA A 171 -11.50 -7.33 17.67
C ALA A 171 -10.80 -7.68 19.00
N VAL A 172 -9.82 -6.88 19.42
CA VAL A 172 -9.12 -7.07 20.70
C VAL A 172 -10.07 -6.86 21.88
N GLY A 173 -10.94 -5.84 21.82
CA GLY A 173 -11.95 -5.58 22.84
C GLY A 173 -12.91 -6.77 23.01
N TYR A 174 -13.39 -7.32 21.91
CA TYR A 174 -14.27 -8.48 21.90
C TYR A 174 -13.60 -9.75 22.50
N GLN A 175 -12.32 -9.98 22.19
CA GLN A 175 -11.56 -11.11 22.76
C GLN A 175 -11.35 -11.01 24.27
N ARG A 176 -11.31 -9.78 24.85
CA ARG A 176 -11.19 -9.58 26.29
C ARG A 176 -12.49 -9.77 27.08
N LEU A 177 -13.64 -9.75 26.39
CA LEU A 177 -14.96 -9.91 26.98
C LEU A 177 -15.44 -11.37 26.96
N ARG A 178 -14.74 -12.25 26.27
CA ARG A 178 -14.93 -13.71 26.27
C ARG A 178 -14.03 -14.39 27.28
#